data_bb88b6d1638dcb7b24c4edd16d42a09b
#
_entry.id   bb88b6d1638dcb7b24c4edd16d42a09b
#
_cell.length_a   1.000
_cell.length_b   1.000
_cell.length_c   1.000
_cell.angle_alpha   90.00
_cell.angle_beta   90.00
_cell.angle_gamma   90.00
#
_symmetry.space_group_name_H-M   'P 1'
#
loop_
_entity.id
_entity.type
_entity.pdbx_description
1 polymer ?
#
loop_
_entity_poly.entity_id
_entity_poly.type
_entity_poly.pdbx_seq_one_letter_code
_entity_poly.pdbx_strand_id
1 'polypeptide(L)'
;MLTRSPWDDTNSTGNTMTNFWSGWDSNNIANIYCRAAKPHNDVCIYYYSISEQDLIKSIFKRHYSAGRAFNWDTTNKSDVHNKDVKNEERLYDYFRQNSFVLAQWGRELLWKLGRWKNDDLNKFLTDFKPDVIFVPCFATLYTHELLWYIQEKTNAKVVLFHADDYLTVKGLGGSFLSRINRRLRARTVAQSAKRADLNYCISPKQQEEYSLELQKEMKILFKGADFSVQPVYKRDNTRELIRIVYVGSTLYGRWKTLGMLARAIQKINADKPRFELLIYSQYQPSNKAERTMVLKGAS
;
A
#
# COMPACT_ATOMS: atom_id res chain seq x y z
N MET A 1 1.76 -8.20 -12.28
CA MET A 1 2.07 -7.29 -11.17
C MET A 1 2.24 -8.06 -9.87
N LEU A 2 3.04 -7.55 -8.93
CA LEU A 2 3.17 -8.11 -7.59
C LEU A 2 2.81 -7.04 -6.56
N THR A 3 1.78 -7.31 -5.74
CA THR A 3 1.25 -6.36 -4.76
C THR A 3 1.07 -7.00 -3.37
N ARG A 4 0.94 -6.20 -2.32
CA ARG A 4 0.65 -6.74 -0.97
C ARG A 4 -0.83 -7.07 -0.77
N SER A 5 -1.69 -6.29 -1.39
CA SER A 5 -3.15 -6.46 -1.33
C SER A 5 -3.66 -6.66 -2.74
N PRO A 6 -4.84 -7.27 -2.93
CA PRO A 6 -5.43 -7.38 -4.24
C PRO A 6 -5.65 -5.99 -4.84
N TRP A 7 -5.79 -5.94 -6.14
CA TRP A 7 -6.14 -4.72 -6.83
C TRP A 7 -7.58 -4.32 -6.50
N ASP A 8 -7.73 -3.17 -5.84
CA ASP A 8 -9.01 -2.68 -5.34
C ASP A 8 -9.06 -1.16 -5.52
N ASP A 9 -9.91 -0.69 -6.42
CA ASP A 9 -10.05 0.71 -6.82
C ASP A 9 -10.61 1.61 -5.73
N THR A 10 -11.20 1.02 -4.69
CA THR A 10 -11.72 1.77 -3.54
C THR A 10 -10.62 2.31 -2.63
N ASN A 11 -9.38 1.82 -2.80
CA ASN A 11 -8.22 2.30 -2.05
C ASN A 11 -7.20 3.03 -2.95
N SER A 12 -6.32 3.80 -2.32
CA SER A 12 -5.38 4.66 -3.05
C SER A 12 -4.38 3.89 -3.91
N THR A 13 -3.94 2.70 -3.49
CA THR A 13 -2.99 1.88 -4.25
C THR A 13 -3.65 1.30 -5.49
N GLY A 14 -4.82 0.67 -5.33
CA GLY A 14 -5.56 0.09 -6.45
C GLY A 14 -5.99 1.15 -7.46
N ASN A 15 -6.51 2.27 -6.98
CA ASN A 15 -6.87 3.39 -7.85
C ASN A 15 -5.66 3.95 -8.64
N THR A 16 -4.47 3.94 -8.06
CA THR A 16 -3.23 4.29 -8.78
C THR A 16 -2.88 3.26 -9.84
N MET A 17 -3.04 1.97 -9.52
CA MET A 17 -2.81 0.90 -10.51
C MET A 17 -3.80 1.00 -11.67
N THR A 18 -5.08 1.22 -11.41
CA THR A 18 -6.09 1.43 -12.47
C THR A 18 -5.72 2.61 -13.34
N ASN A 19 -5.27 3.72 -12.77
CA ASN A 19 -4.82 4.88 -13.54
C ASN A 19 -3.64 4.56 -14.47
N PHE A 20 -2.71 3.71 -14.05
CA PHE A 20 -1.56 3.33 -14.88
C PHE A 20 -1.91 2.31 -15.97
N TRP A 21 -2.88 1.43 -15.72
CA TRP A 21 -3.10 0.23 -16.53
C TRP A 21 -4.47 0.16 -17.21
N SER A 22 -5.38 1.13 -17.01
CA SER A 22 -6.74 1.10 -17.60
C SER A 22 -6.77 1.10 -19.13
N GLY A 23 -5.70 1.53 -19.79
CA GLY A 23 -5.58 1.50 -21.25
C GLY A 23 -4.94 0.22 -21.81
N TRP A 24 -4.63 -0.77 -20.94
CA TRP A 24 -3.99 -2.02 -21.36
C TRP A 24 -5.03 -3.13 -21.56
N ASP A 25 -4.72 -4.08 -22.45
CA ASP A 25 -5.53 -5.28 -22.59
C ASP A 25 -5.46 -6.11 -21.29
N SER A 26 -6.61 -6.37 -20.68
CA SER A 26 -6.75 -7.15 -19.45
C SER A 26 -6.18 -8.58 -19.55
N ASN A 27 -6.13 -9.15 -20.76
CA ASN A 27 -5.51 -10.47 -21.01
C ASN A 27 -3.99 -10.45 -20.83
N ASN A 28 -3.37 -9.29 -20.88
CA ASN A 28 -1.92 -9.11 -20.69
C ASN A 28 -1.56 -8.67 -19.26
N ILE A 29 -2.52 -8.69 -18.33
CA ILE A 29 -2.32 -8.25 -16.95
C ILE A 29 -2.66 -9.38 -15.99
N ALA A 30 -1.71 -9.73 -15.13
CA ALA A 30 -1.94 -10.62 -13.99
C ALA A 30 -1.46 -9.98 -12.69
N ASN A 31 -2.10 -10.29 -11.56
CA ASN A 31 -1.73 -9.81 -10.26
C ASN A 31 -1.50 -10.94 -9.26
N ILE A 32 -0.27 -11.04 -8.74
CA ILE A 32 0.07 -11.87 -7.59
C ILE A 32 0.02 -11.00 -6.34
N TYR A 33 -0.69 -11.43 -5.31
CA TYR A 33 -0.81 -10.65 -4.08
C TYR A 33 -0.78 -11.49 -2.80
N CYS A 34 -0.47 -10.85 -1.67
CA CYS A 34 -0.03 -11.49 -0.44
C CYS A 34 -1.05 -11.33 0.70
N ARG A 35 -2.35 -11.54 0.45
CA ARG A 35 -3.41 -11.32 1.44
C ARG A 35 -4.69 -12.09 1.10
N ALA A 36 -5.48 -12.46 2.14
CA ALA A 36 -6.83 -12.98 1.95
C ALA A 36 -7.84 -11.82 1.78
N ALA A 37 -7.90 -11.24 0.60
CA ALA A 37 -8.90 -10.22 0.27
C ALA A 37 -9.34 -10.41 -1.18
N LYS A 38 -10.50 -9.85 -1.54
CA LYS A 38 -11.02 -9.92 -2.91
C LYS A 38 -10.54 -8.73 -3.72
N PRO A 39 -10.24 -8.92 -5.01
CA PRO A 39 -10.06 -7.81 -5.94
C PRO A 39 -11.36 -7.02 -6.10
N HIS A 40 -11.21 -5.76 -6.52
CA HIS A 40 -12.34 -4.91 -6.92
C HIS A 40 -11.87 -3.94 -7.98
N ASN A 41 -11.84 -4.38 -9.24
CA ASN A 41 -11.49 -3.56 -10.40
C ASN A 41 -11.90 -4.29 -11.69
N ASP A 42 -11.89 -3.56 -12.81
CA ASP A 42 -12.26 -4.05 -14.14
C ASP A 42 -11.06 -4.22 -15.09
N VAL A 43 -9.84 -4.00 -14.59
CA VAL A 43 -8.62 -3.95 -15.42
C VAL A 43 -7.88 -5.28 -15.44
N CYS A 44 -7.84 -5.99 -14.30
CA CYS A 44 -7.09 -7.23 -14.16
C CYS A 44 -8.02 -8.44 -13.98
N ILE A 45 -7.79 -9.48 -14.74
CA ILE A 45 -8.60 -10.72 -14.72
C ILE A 45 -7.85 -11.85 -14.01
N TYR A 46 -6.56 -11.99 -14.23
CA TYR A 46 -5.77 -13.14 -13.75
C TYR A 46 -5.13 -12.86 -12.41
N TYR A 47 -5.44 -13.67 -11.42
CA TYR A 47 -4.95 -13.52 -10.07
C TYR A 47 -4.30 -14.76 -9.51
N TYR A 48 -3.28 -14.55 -8.68
CA TYR A 48 -2.74 -15.54 -7.77
C TYR A 48 -2.66 -14.96 -6.36
N SER A 49 -3.36 -15.55 -5.40
CA SER A 49 -3.37 -15.08 -4.01
C SER A 49 -2.57 -16.01 -3.10
N ILE A 50 -1.76 -15.43 -2.22
CA ILE A 50 -1.04 -16.15 -1.14
C ILE A 50 -1.44 -15.50 0.16
N SER A 51 -2.29 -16.16 0.96
CA SER A 51 -2.73 -15.63 2.25
C SER A 51 -1.84 -16.10 3.40
N GLU A 52 -1.81 -15.35 4.50
CA GLU A 52 -1.10 -15.77 5.71
C GLU A 52 -1.72 -17.02 6.32
N GLN A 53 -3.03 -17.21 6.18
CA GLN A 53 -3.71 -18.42 6.60
C GLN A 53 -3.29 -19.63 5.77
N ASP A 54 -3.11 -19.46 4.45
CA ASP A 54 -2.60 -20.53 3.60
C ASP A 54 -1.17 -20.89 3.96
N LEU A 55 -0.35 -19.90 4.30
CA LEU A 55 1.00 -20.14 4.80
C LEU A 55 0.97 -20.96 6.10
N ILE A 56 0.16 -20.59 7.08
CA ILE A 56 -0.02 -21.33 8.33
C ILE A 56 -0.47 -22.77 8.03
N LYS A 57 -1.52 -22.94 7.21
CA LYS A 57 -2.01 -24.27 6.83
C LYS A 57 -0.91 -25.11 6.16
N SER A 58 -0.08 -24.49 5.33
CA SER A 58 1.00 -25.17 4.62
C SER A 58 2.14 -25.63 5.54
N ILE A 59 2.37 -24.96 6.67
CA ILE A 59 3.36 -25.38 7.65
C ILE A 59 2.91 -26.65 8.35
N PHE A 60 1.64 -26.70 8.77
CA PHE A 60 1.11 -27.81 9.56
C PHE A 60 0.59 -29.00 8.73
N LYS A 61 0.19 -28.78 7.47
CA LYS A 61 -0.34 -29.81 6.57
C LYS A 61 0.63 -30.09 5.43
N ARG A 62 1.26 -31.27 5.44
CA ARG A 62 2.34 -31.63 4.51
C ARG A 62 2.00 -31.50 3.03
N HIS A 63 0.74 -31.75 2.63
CA HIS A 63 0.28 -31.72 1.24
C HIS A 63 -0.48 -30.44 0.87
N TYR A 64 -0.46 -29.42 1.73
CA TYR A 64 -1.15 -28.17 1.46
C TYR A 64 -0.20 -27.17 0.79
N SER A 65 -0.51 -26.75 -0.43
CA SER A 65 0.18 -25.65 -1.13
C SER A 65 -0.39 -24.31 -0.70
N ALA A 66 0.47 -23.37 -0.36
CA ALA A 66 0.02 -22.01 -0.05
C ALA A 66 -0.18 -21.21 -1.33
N GLY A 67 -1.38 -20.71 -1.51
CA GLY A 67 -1.78 -19.88 -2.63
C GLY A 67 -2.65 -20.61 -3.65
N ARG A 68 -3.32 -19.80 -4.48
CA ARG A 68 -4.22 -20.30 -5.52
C ARG A 68 -4.36 -19.31 -6.68
N ALA A 69 -4.46 -19.84 -7.90
CA ALA A 69 -4.83 -19.10 -9.10
C ALA A 69 -6.36 -18.97 -9.20
N PHE A 70 -6.85 -17.88 -9.72
CA PHE A 70 -8.26 -17.70 -10.07
C PHE A 70 -8.41 -16.56 -11.09
N ASN A 71 -9.53 -16.59 -11.82
CA ASN A 71 -9.93 -15.49 -12.69
C ASN A 71 -10.97 -14.64 -11.96
N TRP A 72 -10.80 -13.34 -12.02
CA TRP A 72 -11.74 -12.39 -11.47
C TRP A 72 -12.72 -11.93 -12.54
N ASP A 73 -14.00 -12.13 -12.26
CA ASP A 73 -15.10 -11.61 -13.06
C ASP A 73 -16.00 -10.79 -12.13
N THR A 74 -16.24 -9.54 -12.46
CA THR A 74 -17.10 -8.64 -11.70
C THR A 74 -18.55 -9.13 -11.61
N THR A 75 -18.97 -10.00 -12.55
CA THR A 75 -20.31 -10.59 -12.57
C THR A 75 -20.46 -11.78 -11.63
N ASN A 76 -19.37 -12.51 -11.33
CA ASN A 76 -19.36 -13.69 -10.48
C ASN A 76 -18.77 -13.40 -9.10
N LYS A 77 -19.61 -13.08 -8.13
CA LYS A 77 -19.23 -12.84 -6.71
C LYS A 77 -18.88 -14.13 -5.94
N SER A 78 -18.45 -15.21 -6.59
CA SER A 78 -18.23 -16.50 -5.94
C SER A 78 -16.83 -16.72 -5.40
N ASP A 79 -16.77 -17.29 -4.22
CA ASP A 79 -15.81 -18.21 -3.61
C ASP A 79 -14.41 -17.77 -3.14
N VAL A 80 -14.30 -16.58 -2.55
CA VAL A 80 -13.31 -16.42 -1.47
C VAL A 80 -14.04 -16.64 -0.14
N HIS A 81 -13.59 -17.59 0.69
CA HIS A 81 -14.22 -17.91 1.98
C HIS A 81 -14.35 -16.66 2.85
N ASN A 82 -15.55 -16.12 2.98
CA ASN A 82 -15.85 -14.88 3.72
C ASN A 82 -15.36 -14.90 5.19
N LYS A 83 -15.20 -16.08 5.80
CA LYS A 83 -14.67 -16.22 7.17
C LYS A 83 -13.18 -15.97 7.25
N ASP A 84 -12.40 -16.44 6.28
CA ASP A 84 -10.94 -16.27 6.24
C ASP A 84 -10.59 -14.79 5.99
N VAL A 85 -11.32 -14.12 5.12
CA VAL A 85 -11.16 -12.69 4.85
C VAL A 85 -11.41 -11.84 6.12
N LYS A 86 -12.53 -12.06 6.82
CA LYS A 86 -12.87 -11.30 8.04
C LYS A 86 -11.87 -11.50 9.18
N ASN A 87 -11.34 -12.70 9.36
CA ASN A 87 -10.37 -12.99 10.40
C ASN A 87 -9.00 -12.35 10.09
N GLU A 88 -8.58 -12.40 8.83
CA GLU A 88 -7.33 -11.77 8.40
C GLU A 88 -7.41 -10.25 8.44
N GLU A 89 -8.55 -9.65 8.09
CA GLU A 89 -8.78 -8.21 8.22
C GLU A 89 -8.67 -7.74 9.67
N ARG A 90 -9.30 -8.44 10.60
CA ARG A 90 -9.19 -8.13 12.05
C ARG A 90 -7.77 -8.22 12.56
N LEU A 91 -7.04 -9.27 12.16
CA LEU A 91 -5.64 -9.46 12.55
C LEU A 91 -4.75 -8.36 11.94
N TYR A 92 -4.98 -8.02 10.68
CA TYR A 92 -4.26 -6.96 9.99
C TYR A 92 -4.51 -5.59 10.62
N ASP A 93 -5.75 -5.25 10.95
CA ASP A 93 -6.10 -3.98 11.59
C ASP A 93 -5.50 -3.89 13.00
N TYR A 94 -5.49 -4.99 13.75
CA TYR A 94 -4.82 -5.08 15.04
C TYR A 94 -3.31 -4.79 14.91
N PHE A 95 -2.61 -5.44 13.97
CA PHE A 95 -1.18 -5.21 13.74
C PHE A 95 -0.87 -3.85 13.13
N ARG A 96 -1.78 -3.28 12.36
CA ARG A 96 -1.66 -1.94 11.80
C ARG A 96 -1.77 -0.86 12.88
N GLN A 97 -2.67 -1.04 13.84
CA GLN A 97 -2.85 -0.12 14.96
C GLN A 97 -1.71 -0.22 15.98
N ASN A 98 -1.18 -1.42 16.17
CA ASN A 98 -0.14 -1.70 17.15
C ASN A 98 1.20 -2.02 16.47
N SER A 99 1.81 -1.12 15.71
CA SER A 99 3.02 -1.30 14.87
C SER A 99 4.21 -1.99 15.59
N PHE A 100 3.98 -3.21 16.08
CA PHE A 100 4.90 -3.97 16.93
C PHE A 100 5.96 -4.65 16.05
N VAL A 101 7.23 -4.33 16.24
CA VAL A 101 8.35 -4.87 15.44
C VAL A 101 8.39 -6.40 15.48
N LEU A 102 8.11 -7.01 16.64
CA LEU A 102 8.07 -8.46 16.79
C LEU A 102 6.99 -9.13 15.95
N ALA A 103 5.81 -8.52 15.83
CA ALA A 103 4.75 -9.02 14.95
C ALA A 103 5.14 -8.96 13.47
N GLN A 104 5.86 -7.90 13.09
CA GLN A 104 6.41 -7.79 11.74
C GLN A 104 7.43 -8.89 11.45
N TRP A 105 8.31 -9.20 12.40
CA TRP A 105 9.29 -10.29 12.29
C TRP A 105 8.62 -11.67 12.30
N GLY A 106 7.59 -11.86 13.13
CA GLY A 106 6.78 -13.07 13.10
C GLY A 106 6.15 -13.32 11.73
N ARG A 107 5.68 -12.26 11.10
CA ARG A 107 5.15 -12.30 9.73
C ARG A 107 6.22 -12.68 8.71
N GLU A 108 7.40 -12.06 8.76
CA GLU A 108 8.51 -12.40 7.87
C GLU A 108 8.95 -13.88 8.06
N LEU A 109 8.97 -14.36 9.31
CA LEU A 109 9.25 -15.76 9.62
C LEU A 109 8.18 -16.71 9.05
N LEU A 110 6.89 -16.35 9.17
CA LEU A 110 5.79 -17.11 8.58
C LEU A 110 5.97 -17.27 7.07
N TRP A 111 6.31 -16.19 6.37
CA TRP A 111 6.57 -16.22 4.94
C TRP A 111 7.80 -17.06 4.58
N LYS A 112 8.81 -17.04 5.42
CA LYS A 112 10.03 -17.86 5.24
C LYS A 112 9.76 -19.36 5.42
N LEU A 113 8.87 -19.74 6.34
CA LEU A 113 8.53 -21.13 6.66
C LEU A 113 7.40 -21.69 5.79
N GLY A 114 6.52 -20.84 5.30
CA GLY A 114 5.36 -21.25 4.49
C GLY A 114 5.75 -21.77 3.12
N ARG A 115 5.02 -22.76 2.62
CA ARG A 115 5.30 -23.45 1.34
C ARG A 115 4.60 -22.77 0.16
N TRP A 116 4.93 -21.51 -0.08
CA TRP A 116 4.43 -20.73 -1.22
C TRP A 116 5.25 -20.97 -2.52
N LYS A 117 6.48 -21.46 -2.40
CA LYS A 117 7.29 -21.93 -3.56
C LYS A 117 6.80 -23.33 -3.94
N ASN A 118 5.76 -23.38 -4.75
CA ASN A 118 5.05 -24.63 -5.09
C ASN A 118 4.71 -24.71 -6.59
N ASP A 119 4.21 -25.87 -6.99
CA ASP A 119 3.89 -26.15 -8.40
C ASP A 119 2.72 -25.33 -8.93
N ASP A 120 1.76 -24.95 -8.07
CA ASP A 120 0.63 -24.13 -8.47
C ASP A 120 1.07 -22.71 -8.87
N LEU A 121 1.99 -22.12 -8.09
CA LEU A 121 2.60 -20.83 -8.45
C LEU A 121 3.44 -20.95 -9.71
N ASN A 122 4.27 -22.01 -9.81
CA ASN A 122 5.09 -22.24 -11.00
C ASN A 122 4.23 -22.43 -12.24
N LYS A 123 3.14 -23.18 -12.13
CA LYS A 123 2.18 -23.36 -13.21
C LYS A 123 1.55 -22.03 -13.63
N PHE A 124 1.08 -21.22 -12.68
CA PHE A 124 0.53 -19.90 -12.99
C PHE A 124 1.53 -19.01 -13.74
N LEU A 125 2.81 -19.02 -13.32
CA LEU A 125 3.87 -18.25 -13.99
C LEU A 125 4.18 -18.79 -15.40
N THR A 126 4.18 -20.11 -15.58
CA THR A 126 4.44 -20.74 -16.87
C THR A 126 3.29 -20.52 -17.85
N ASP A 127 2.05 -20.55 -17.37
CA ASP A 127 0.86 -20.35 -18.20
C ASP A 127 0.74 -18.88 -18.64
N PHE A 128 0.99 -17.93 -17.74
CA PHE A 128 0.89 -16.50 -18.03
C PHE A 128 2.11 -15.93 -18.79
N LYS A 129 3.32 -16.44 -18.55
CA LYS A 129 4.59 -16.03 -19.20
C LYS A 129 4.84 -14.52 -19.17
N PRO A 130 5.00 -13.90 -18.01
CA PRO A 130 5.18 -12.46 -17.93
C PRO A 130 6.50 -12.01 -18.54
N ASP A 131 6.49 -10.93 -19.34
CA ASP A 131 7.67 -10.24 -19.83
C ASP A 131 8.19 -9.22 -18.82
N VAL A 132 7.28 -8.65 -18.01
CA VAL A 132 7.57 -7.59 -17.05
C VAL A 132 6.88 -7.87 -15.71
N ILE A 133 7.63 -7.67 -14.63
CA ILE A 133 7.12 -7.70 -13.26
C ILE A 133 7.11 -6.27 -12.73
N PHE A 134 5.93 -5.64 -12.67
CA PHE A 134 5.76 -4.32 -12.05
C PHE A 134 5.41 -4.48 -10.58
N VAL A 135 6.15 -3.78 -9.71
CA VAL A 135 6.00 -3.89 -8.25
C VAL A 135 5.93 -2.52 -7.62
N PRO A 136 4.78 -2.12 -7.03
CA PRO A 136 4.77 -1.07 -6.02
C PRO A 136 5.67 -1.49 -4.87
N CYS A 137 6.77 -0.76 -4.66
CA CYS A 137 7.80 -1.16 -3.70
C CYS A 137 7.30 -1.03 -2.27
N PHE A 138 7.35 -2.12 -1.53
CA PHE A 138 7.00 -2.17 -0.10
C PHE A 138 8.22 -2.55 0.72
N ALA A 139 8.38 -1.95 1.90
CA ALA A 139 9.46 -2.29 2.80
C ALA A 139 9.16 -3.57 3.62
N THR A 140 8.90 -4.69 2.94
CA THR A 140 8.72 -6.03 3.54
C THR A 140 9.66 -7.01 2.87
N LEU A 141 10.31 -7.88 3.66
CA LEU A 141 11.33 -8.77 3.11
C LEU A 141 10.71 -9.82 2.19
N TYR A 142 9.59 -10.42 2.61
CA TYR A 142 8.93 -11.48 1.87
C TYR A 142 8.46 -11.06 0.46
N THR A 143 8.03 -9.80 0.27
CA THR A 143 7.62 -9.34 -1.08
C THR A 143 8.80 -9.27 -2.03
N HIS A 144 9.97 -8.92 -1.51
CA HIS A 144 11.20 -8.93 -2.31
C HIS A 144 11.68 -10.36 -2.58
N GLU A 145 11.56 -11.26 -1.62
CA GLU A 145 11.88 -12.68 -1.85
C GLU A 145 10.97 -13.30 -2.92
N LEU A 146 9.66 -13.02 -2.86
CA LEU A 146 8.69 -13.45 -3.84
C LEU A 146 8.98 -12.84 -5.23
N LEU A 147 9.31 -11.54 -5.30
CA LEU A 147 9.71 -10.86 -6.52
C LEU A 147 10.88 -11.60 -7.21
N TRP A 148 11.94 -11.88 -6.47
CA TRP A 148 13.12 -12.49 -7.04
C TRP A 148 12.93 -13.95 -7.40
N TYR A 149 12.08 -14.67 -6.67
CA TYR A 149 11.63 -16.00 -7.06
C TYR A 149 10.86 -15.98 -8.39
N ILE A 150 9.91 -15.06 -8.56
CA ILE A 150 9.16 -14.91 -9.80
C ILE A 150 10.11 -14.57 -10.96
N GLN A 151 11.01 -13.61 -10.75
CA GLN A 151 11.98 -13.19 -11.76
C GLN A 151 12.90 -14.37 -12.18
N GLU A 152 13.38 -15.15 -11.22
CA GLU A 152 14.21 -16.33 -11.51
C GLU A 152 13.46 -17.40 -12.35
N LYS A 153 12.16 -17.58 -12.08
CA LYS A 153 11.33 -18.56 -12.80
C LYS A 153 10.90 -18.09 -14.19
N THR A 154 10.78 -16.79 -14.40
CA THR A 154 10.22 -16.25 -15.67
C THR A 154 11.24 -15.52 -16.53
N ASN A 155 12.38 -15.14 -15.95
CA ASN A 155 13.39 -14.26 -16.58
C ASN A 155 12.80 -12.89 -17.02
N ALA A 156 11.66 -12.49 -16.43
CA ALA A 156 10.99 -11.24 -16.74
C ALA A 156 11.77 -10.02 -16.27
N LYS A 157 11.60 -8.88 -16.93
CA LYS A 157 12.17 -7.59 -16.53
C LYS A 157 11.49 -7.06 -15.28
N VAL A 158 12.25 -6.49 -14.36
CA VAL A 158 11.74 -5.99 -13.08
C VAL A 158 11.66 -4.47 -13.09
N VAL A 159 10.47 -3.95 -12.82
CA VAL A 159 10.17 -2.54 -12.67
C VAL A 159 9.67 -2.26 -11.26
N LEU A 160 10.40 -1.44 -10.50
CA LEU A 160 10.00 -1.02 -9.16
C LEU A 160 9.41 0.39 -9.19
N PHE A 161 8.30 0.57 -8.47
CA PHE A 161 7.65 1.86 -8.29
C PHE A 161 7.68 2.27 -6.81
N HIS A 162 8.47 3.28 -6.48
CA HIS A 162 8.70 3.78 -5.13
C HIS A 162 7.69 4.89 -4.81
N ALA A 163 6.51 4.50 -4.32
CA ALA A 163 5.46 5.44 -3.92
C ALA A 163 5.72 6.07 -2.53
N ASP A 164 6.49 5.39 -1.68
CA ASP A 164 6.87 5.85 -0.34
C ASP A 164 8.40 5.93 -0.21
N ASP A 165 8.87 6.73 0.76
CA ASP A 165 10.29 6.81 1.06
C ASP A 165 10.70 5.76 2.11
N TYR A 166 11.57 4.84 1.70
CA TYR A 166 12.14 3.80 2.57
C TYR A 166 13.65 3.91 2.74
N LEU A 167 14.34 4.73 1.94
CA LEU A 167 15.80 4.79 1.90
C LEU A 167 16.36 6.02 2.62
N THR A 168 15.73 7.18 2.42
CA THR A 168 16.30 8.45 2.88
C THR A 168 15.73 8.95 4.20
N VAL A 169 14.70 8.30 4.74
CA VAL A 169 14.09 8.67 6.04
C VAL A 169 15.10 8.51 7.17
N LYS A 170 15.77 9.60 7.50
CA LYS A 170 16.72 9.73 8.61
C LYS A 170 16.01 10.32 9.84
N GLY A 171 16.47 9.94 11.04
CA GLY A 171 16.09 10.65 12.27
C GLY A 171 14.73 10.27 12.88
N LEU A 172 13.98 9.32 12.35
CA LEU A 172 12.80 8.80 13.03
C LEU A 172 13.25 8.14 14.34
N GLY A 173 12.76 8.65 15.47
CA GLY A 173 12.92 8.07 16.79
C GLY A 173 12.47 6.60 16.84
N GLY A 174 12.48 6.00 17.99
CA GLY A 174 12.01 4.65 18.23
C GLY A 174 13.01 3.75 18.94
N SER A 175 12.56 2.58 19.35
CA SER A 175 13.36 1.60 20.05
C SER A 175 14.54 1.08 19.21
N PHE A 176 15.51 0.48 19.87
CA PHE A 176 16.65 -0.17 19.20
C PHE A 176 16.20 -1.20 18.15
N LEU A 177 15.21 -2.01 18.47
CA LEU A 177 14.63 -2.98 17.53
C LEU A 177 13.99 -2.30 16.32
N SER A 178 13.31 -1.17 16.52
CA SER A 178 12.73 -0.40 15.40
C SER A 178 13.79 0.14 14.45
N ARG A 179 14.94 0.56 14.99
CA ARG A 179 16.07 1.02 14.18
C ARG A 179 16.70 -0.10 13.37
N ILE A 180 16.90 -1.28 13.97
CA ILE A 180 17.38 -2.47 13.26
C ILE A 180 16.41 -2.85 12.14
N ASN A 181 15.12 -2.95 12.45
CA ASN A 181 14.09 -3.32 11.48
C ASN A 181 14.05 -2.36 10.28
N ARG A 182 14.12 -1.04 10.53
CA ARG A 182 14.20 -0.06 9.44
C ARG A 182 15.45 -0.25 8.56
N ARG A 183 16.61 -0.47 9.17
CA ARG A 183 17.85 -0.71 8.42
C ARG A 183 17.79 -1.97 7.57
N LEU A 184 17.24 -3.06 8.10
CA LEU A 184 17.06 -4.30 7.33
C LEU A 184 16.15 -4.07 6.13
N ARG A 185 15.01 -3.40 6.32
CA ARG A 185 14.06 -3.08 5.27
C ARG A 185 14.64 -2.13 4.23
N ALA A 186 15.31 -1.06 4.66
CA ALA A 186 15.97 -0.14 3.75
C ALA A 186 17.04 -0.87 2.90
N ARG A 187 17.84 -1.75 3.51
CA ARG A 187 18.82 -2.58 2.78
C ARG A 187 18.15 -3.47 1.74
N THR A 188 17.05 -4.14 2.09
CA THR A 188 16.31 -5.01 1.17
C THR A 188 15.75 -4.21 -0.01
N VAL A 189 15.15 -3.04 0.25
CA VAL A 189 14.68 -2.13 -0.80
C VAL A 189 15.83 -1.67 -1.69
N ALA A 190 16.96 -1.24 -1.10
CA ALA A 190 18.13 -0.80 -1.85
C ALA A 190 18.71 -1.91 -2.72
N GLN A 191 18.83 -3.12 -2.20
CA GLN A 191 19.32 -4.28 -2.96
C GLN A 191 18.41 -4.59 -4.15
N SER A 192 17.09 -4.57 -3.94
CA SER A 192 16.13 -4.79 -5.01
C SER A 192 16.14 -3.68 -6.03
N ALA A 193 16.23 -2.42 -5.61
CA ALA A 193 16.30 -1.29 -6.52
C ALA A 193 17.58 -1.31 -7.38
N LYS A 194 18.73 -1.71 -6.81
CA LYS A 194 19.97 -1.89 -7.55
C LYS A 194 19.88 -3.00 -8.59
N ARG A 195 19.18 -4.09 -8.26
CA ARG A 195 19.02 -5.27 -9.13
C ARG A 195 17.94 -5.08 -10.21
N ALA A 196 16.90 -4.28 -9.95
CA ALA A 196 15.79 -4.05 -10.88
C ALA A 196 16.26 -3.46 -12.21
N ASP A 197 15.59 -3.76 -13.32
CA ASP A 197 15.89 -3.18 -14.62
C ASP A 197 15.53 -1.69 -14.69
N LEU A 198 14.42 -1.30 -14.04
CA LEU A 198 13.93 0.07 -14.04
C LEU A 198 13.34 0.44 -12.67
N ASN A 199 13.57 1.67 -12.25
CA ASN A 199 13.03 2.23 -11.02
C ASN A 199 12.28 3.52 -11.28
N TYR A 200 11.07 3.62 -10.76
CA TYR A 200 10.27 4.83 -10.75
C TYR A 200 10.07 5.37 -9.34
N CYS A 201 10.02 6.67 -9.21
CA CYS A 201 9.64 7.41 -8.01
C CYS A 201 8.58 8.47 -8.33
N ILE A 202 7.98 9.07 -7.31
CA ILE A 202 6.81 9.95 -7.48
C ILE A 202 7.14 11.45 -7.49
N SER A 203 8.39 11.84 -7.20
CA SER A 203 8.75 13.26 -7.15
C SER A 203 10.20 13.50 -7.58
N PRO A 204 10.51 14.71 -8.09
CA PRO A 204 11.89 15.09 -8.45
C PRO A 204 12.86 14.97 -7.26
N LYS A 205 12.43 15.36 -6.06
CA LYS A 205 13.27 15.26 -4.87
C LYS A 205 13.61 13.80 -4.54
N GLN A 206 12.63 12.90 -4.58
CA GLN A 206 12.89 11.47 -4.36
C GLN A 206 13.77 10.88 -5.46
N GLN A 207 13.62 11.33 -6.71
CA GLN A 207 14.47 10.95 -7.82
C GLN A 207 15.95 11.29 -7.55
N GLU A 208 16.22 12.52 -7.15
CA GLU A 208 17.56 12.99 -6.81
C GLU A 208 18.17 12.19 -5.66
N GLU A 209 17.46 12.12 -4.52
CA GLU A 209 17.93 11.44 -3.31
C GLU A 209 18.19 9.94 -3.55
N TYR A 210 17.29 9.25 -4.26
CA TYR A 210 17.41 7.82 -4.55
C TYR A 210 18.50 7.55 -5.60
N SER A 211 18.63 8.40 -6.61
CA SER A 211 19.71 8.26 -7.61
C SER A 211 21.08 8.36 -6.96
N LEU A 212 21.25 9.29 -6.01
CA LEU A 212 22.48 9.43 -5.25
C LEU A 212 22.74 8.24 -4.31
N GLU A 213 21.74 7.83 -3.53
CA GLU A 213 21.87 6.73 -2.55
C GLU A 213 22.13 5.37 -3.23
N LEU A 214 21.47 5.12 -4.34
CA LEU A 214 21.54 3.85 -5.07
C LEU A 214 22.64 3.82 -6.13
N GLN A 215 23.18 4.98 -6.53
CA GLN A 215 24.06 5.13 -7.69
C GLN A 215 23.45 4.53 -8.95
N LYS A 216 22.14 4.80 -9.16
CA LYS A 216 21.36 4.26 -10.26
C LYS A 216 20.34 5.29 -10.74
N GLU A 217 20.11 5.33 -12.05
CA GLU A 217 19.08 6.19 -12.62
C GLU A 217 17.70 5.84 -12.09
N MET A 218 16.97 6.88 -11.66
CA MET A 218 15.57 6.82 -11.26
C MET A 218 14.75 7.63 -12.25
N LYS A 219 13.57 7.15 -12.60
CA LYS A 219 12.60 7.87 -13.44
C LYS A 219 11.42 8.33 -12.62
N ILE A 220 10.69 9.32 -13.11
CA ILE A 220 9.49 9.82 -12.44
C ILE A 220 8.27 9.19 -13.09
N LEU A 221 7.37 8.66 -12.27
CA LEU A 221 6.04 8.19 -12.64
C LEU A 221 5.06 8.64 -11.57
N PHE A 222 4.06 9.43 -11.93
CA PHE A 222 2.98 9.82 -11.03
C PHE A 222 1.63 9.65 -11.71
N LYS A 223 0.62 9.51 -10.88
CA LYS A 223 -0.75 9.35 -11.32
C LYS A 223 -1.20 10.60 -12.08
N GLY A 224 -1.74 10.38 -13.27
CA GLY A 224 -2.41 11.41 -14.04
C GLY A 224 -3.86 11.62 -13.60
N ALA A 225 -4.46 12.68 -14.12
CA ALA A 225 -5.90 12.91 -14.05
C ALA A 225 -6.37 13.56 -15.34
N ASP A 226 -7.60 13.27 -15.73
CA ASP A 226 -8.26 14.00 -16.80
C ASP A 226 -8.85 15.29 -16.24
N PHE A 227 -8.31 16.41 -16.67
CA PHE A 227 -8.76 17.74 -16.28
C PHE A 227 -9.68 18.40 -17.33
N SER A 228 -10.08 17.68 -18.37
CA SER A 228 -10.95 18.19 -19.43
C SER A 228 -12.34 18.58 -18.92
N VAL A 229 -12.80 17.94 -17.83
CA VAL A 229 -14.08 18.23 -17.18
C VAL A 229 -13.81 18.75 -15.77
N GLN A 230 -13.31 19.96 -15.65
CA GLN A 230 -13.22 20.60 -14.33
C GLN A 230 -14.49 21.43 -14.06
N PRO A 231 -15.17 21.17 -12.93
CA PRO A 231 -16.22 22.08 -12.50
C PRO A 231 -15.60 23.47 -12.25
N VAL A 232 -16.13 24.49 -12.91
CA VAL A 232 -15.72 25.87 -12.63
C VAL A 232 -16.15 26.19 -11.20
N TYR A 233 -15.19 26.19 -10.29
CA TYR A 233 -15.45 26.57 -8.90
C TYR A 233 -15.69 28.08 -8.84
N LYS A 234 -16.92 28.47 -8.59
CA LYS A 234 -17.26 29.86 -8.21
C LYS A 234 -17.25 29.94 -6.71
N ARG A 235 -16.34 30.74 -6.16
CA ARG A 235 -16.31 31.03 -4.71
C ARG A 235 -17.64 31.67 -4.32
N ASP A 236 -18.34 31.05 -3.40
CA ASP A 236 -19.52 31.62 -2.78
C ASP A 236 -19.07 32.66 -1.72
N ASN A 237 -19.04 33.91 -2.12
CA ASN A 237 -18.65 35.02 -1.26
C ASN A 237 -19.76 35.43 -0.27
N THR A 238 -20.94 34.81 -0.32
CA THR A 238 -22.05 35.07 0.60
C THR A 238 -21.90 34.33 1.93
N ARG A 239 -21.00 33.35 1.99
CA ARG A 239 -20.75 32.60 3.23
C ARG A 239 -19.97 33.42 4.22
N GLU A 240 -20.50 33.52 5.43
CA GLU A 240 -19.82 34.20 6.55
C GLU A 240 -18.56 33.47 7.02
N LEU A 241 -18.52 32.11 6.87
CA LEU A 241 -17.43 31.27 7.34
C LEU A 241 -16.57 30.75 6.16
N ILE A 242 -15.26 30.85 6.31
CA ILE A 242 -14.29 30.23 5.41
C ILE A 242 -14.11 28.77 5.83
N ARG A 243 -14.44 27.83 4.93
CA ARG A 243 -14.27 26.40 5.15
C ARG A 243 -12.88 25.97 4.76
N ILE A 244 -12.17 25.37 5.72
CA ILE A 244 -10.91 24.65 5.51
C ILE A 244 -11.23 23.17 5.51
N VAL A 245 -10.93 22.49 4.40
CA VAL A 245 -11.26 21.07 4.23
C VAL A 245 -10.00 20.24 4.24
N TYR A 246 -9.94 19.24 5.13
CA TYR A 246 -8.93 18.19 5.11
C TYR A 246 -9.57 16.88 4.66
N VAL A 247 -9.02 16.27 3.61
CA VAL A 247 -9.42 14.94 3.14
C VAL A 247 -8.22 14.03 3.23
N GLY A 248 -8.26 13.02 4.10
CA GLY A 248 -7.14 12.10 4.25
C GLY A 248 -7.10 11.33 5.56
N SER A 249 -6.05 10.52 5.71
CA SER A 249 -5.83 9.71 6.90
C SER A 249 -5.35 10.55 8.08
N THR A 250 -5.90 10.32 9.26
CA THR A 250 -5.42 10.91 10.53
C THR A 250 -4.31 10.10 11.21
N LEU A 251 -3.95 8.92 10.66
CA LEU A 251 -2.92 8.02 11.19
C LEU A 251 -1.50 8.62 11.12
N TYR A 252 -0.56 7.95 11.75
CA TYR A 252 0.89 8.28 11.72
C TYR A 252 1.22 9.68 12.26
N GLY A 253 0.43 10.15 13.22
CA GLY A 253 0.66 11.44 13.88
C GLY A 253 0.13 12.65 13.10
N ARG A 254 -0.53 12.47 11.95
CA ARG A 254 -1.17 13.59 11.20
C ARG A 254 -2.23 14.30 12.00
N TRP A 255 -2.91 13.60 12.90
CA TRP A 255 -3.85 14.19 13.86
C TRP A 255 -3.22 15.30 14.73
N LYS A 256 -1.90 15.26 15.00
CA LYS A 256 -1.21 16.31 15.77
C LYS A 256 -1.22 17.64 15.02
N THR A 257 -0.92 17.60 13.73
CA THR A 257 -0.96 18.79 12.86
C THR A 257 -2.39 19.34 12.74
N LEU A 258 -3.38 18.45 12.58
CA LEU A 258 -4.79 18.85 12.55
C LEU A 258 -5.22 19.48 13.88
N GLY A 259 -4.78 18.93 15.01
CA GLY A 259 -5.03 19.51 16.33
C GLY A 259 -4.33 20.88 16.54
N MET A 260 -3.17 21.11 15.93
CA MET A 260 -2.53 22.42 15.92
C MET A 260 -3.33 23.44 15.09
N LEU A 261 -3.79 23.03 13.90
CA LEU A 261 -4.63 23.86 13.04
C LEU A 261 -5.96 24.20 13.72
N ALA A 262 -6.63 23.21 14.33
CA ALA A 262 -7.87 23.41 15.05
C ALA A 262 -7.70 24.44 16.21
N ARG A 263 -6.63 24.35 17.00
CA ARG A 263 -6.32 25.34 18.04
C ARG A 263 -6.03 26.75 17.49
N ALA A 264 -5.39 26.85 16.33
CA ALA A 264 -5.17 28.14 15.69
C ALA A 264 -6.50 28.75 15.23
N ILE A 265 -7.38 27.95 14.62
CA ILE A 265 -8.73 28.37 14.21
C ILE A 265 -9.54 28.83 15.43
N GLN A 266 -9.52 28.06 16.54
CA GLN A 266 -10.23 28.44 17.78
C GLN A 266 -9.78 29.79 18.31
N LYS A 267 -8.46 30.06 18.27
CA LYS A 267 -7.93 31.36 18.68
C LYS A 267 -8.41 32.52 17.77
N ILE A 268 -8.45 32.28 16.45
CA ILE A 268 -8.91 33.29 15.48
C ILE A 268 -10.41 33.53 15.61
N ASN A 269 -11.16 32.51 15.96
CA ASN A 269 -12.61 32.55 16.11
C ASN A 269 -13.07 33.07 17.49
N ALA A 270 -12.15 33.42 18.39
CA ALA A 270 -12.48 33.77 19.77
C ALA A 270 -13.46 34.96 19.89
N ASP A 271 -13.30 35.99 19.04
CA ASP A 271 -14.17 37.18 19.03
C ASP A 271 -15.37 36.99 18.09
N LYS A 272 -15.12 36.45 16.89
CA LYS A 272 -16.13 36.19 15.86
C LYS A 272 -15.76 34.94 15.06
N PRO A 273 -16.69 34.00 14.84
CA PRO A 273 -16.47 32.87 13.94
C PRO A 273 -16.11 33.35 12.53
N ARG A 274 -14.93 32.90 12.02
CA ARG A 274 -14.42 33.22 10.68
C ARG A 274 -14.06 32.00 9.88
N PHE A 275 -13.67 30.91 10.58
CA PHE A 275 -13.20 29.67 9.96
C PHE A 275 -13.93 28.45 10.51
N GLU A 276 -14.15 27.49 9.65
CA GLU A 276 -14.67 26.15 9.96
C GLU A 276 -13.68 25.11 9.44
N LEU A 277 -13.34 24.10 10.24
CA LEU A 277 -12.47 22.99 9.85
C LEU A 277 -13.30 21.72 9.66
N LEU A 278 -13.36 21.23 8.43
CA LEU A 278 -14.02 19.98 8.06
C LEU A 278 -12.97 18.89 7.81
N ILE A 279 -13.07 17.76 8.52
CA ILE A 279 -12.14 16.64 8.42
C ILE A 279 -12.88 15.42 7.88
N TYR A 280 -12.53 15.00 6.65
CA TYR A 280 -13.01 13.77 6.03
C TYR A 280 -11.91 12.72 6.10
N SER A 281 -12.12 11.68 6.90
CA SER A 281 -11.16 10.59 7.09
C SER A 281 -11.86 9.24 7.14
N GLN A 282 -11.27 8.24 6.48
CA GLN A 282 -11.71 6.84 6.57
C GLN A 282 -11.41 6.23 7.95
N TYR A 283 -10.48 6.82 8.70
CA TYR A 283 -10.02 6.27 9.97
C TYR A 283 -10.45 7.20 11.11
N GLN A 284 -11.28 6.67 11.99
CA GLN A 284 -11.54 7.34 13.25
C GLN A 284 -10.30 7.25 14.16
N PRO A 285 -9.98 8.30 14.92
CA PRO A 285 -8.92 8.26 15.91
C PRO A 285 -9.13 7.09 16.88
N SER A 286 -8.12 6.23 17.02
CA SER A 286 -8.23 4.95 17.75
C SER A 286 -8.21 5.13 19.26
N ASN A 287 -7.70 6.25 19.78
CA ASN A 287 -7.60 6.48 21.20
C ASN A 287 -8.29 7.80 21.64
N LYS A 288 -8.65 7.85 22.94
CA LYS A 288 -9.37 8.97 23.53
C LYS A 288 -8.59 10.31 23.44
N ALA A 289 -7.23 10.26 23.48
CA ALA A 289 -6.39 11.44 23.40
C ALA A 289 -6.41 12.06 21.99
N GLU A 290 -6.37 11.23 20.96
CA GLU A 290 -6.47 11.66 19.56
C GLU A 290 -7.84 12.30 19.28
N ARG A 291 -8.93 11.63 19.73
CA ARG A 291 -10.30 12.16 19.64
C ARG A 291 -10.43 13.49 20.36
N THR A 292 -9.91 13.59 21.57
CA THR A 292 -10.01 14.82 22.38
C THR A 292 -9.24 15.98 21.75
N MET A 293 -8.07 15.73 21.13
CA MET A 293 -7.30 16.79 20.48
C MET A 293 -7.95 17.30 19.19
N VAL A 294 -8.57 16.42 18.40
CA VAL A 294 -9.26 16.80 17.17
C VAL A 294 -10.60 17.45 17.50
N LEU A 295 -11.35 16.91 18.45
CA LEU A 295 -12.69 17.40 18.80
C LEU A 295 -12.68 18.67 19.68
N LYS A 296 -11.71 18.82 20.58
CA LYS A 296 -11.57 20.07 21.38
C LYS A 296 -11.10 21.29 20.60
N GLY A 297 -10.64 21.09 19.36
CA GLY A 297 -10.32 22.18 18.45
C GLY A 297 -11.39 22.44 17.39
N ALA A 298 -12.45 21.63 17.37
CA ALA A 298 -13.52 21.71 16.38
C ALA A 298 -14.85 22.24 16.95
N SER A 299 -14.91 22.52 18.25
CA SER A 299 -16.08 23.13 18.95
C SER A 299 -15.92 24.62 19.14
#